data_ca009c0ea50128e76232af04c0c628aa
#
_entry.id   ca009c0ea50128e76232af04c0c628aa
#
_cell.length_a   1.000
_cell.length_b   1.000
_cell.length_c   1.000
_cell.angle_alpha   90.00
_cell.angle_beta   90.00
_cell.angle_gamma   90.00
#
_symmetry.space_group_name_H-M   'P 1'
#
loop_
_entity.id
_entity.type
_entity.pdbx_description
1 polymer ?
#
loop_
_entity_poly.entity_id
_entity_poly.type
_entity_poly.pdbx_seq_one_letter_code
_entity_poly.pdbx_strand_id
1 'polypeptide(L)'
;NFHGDHAGYYPGAENMMIKLISEKDSGRILGVQIVGGNGVDKRVDVVATAIYGGMTVEDLESLDLAYAPPFGAAKDPIIMTGMNHSNSFRGEMDTITPAELAAKLGDSNLQLVDVRNPNEWKAGTIEGAITIPLDDLRQNLDQLDPNKETVVYCRSGQRSYFGSCILRNNGFKNLRNLTGGSLSWGIYQKSQS
;
A
#
# COMPACT_ATOMS: atom_id res chain seq x y z
N ASN A 1 5.68 0.01 0.79
CA ASN A 1 4.70 0.87 1.46
C ASN A 1 5.29 2.26 1.70
N PHE A 2 4.41 3.30 1.74
CA PHE A 2 4.80 4.69 2.08
C PHE A 2 4.03 5.12 3.31
N HIS A 3 4.74 5.61 4.33
CA HIS A 3 4.17 6.09 5.58
C HIS A 3 4.89 7.35 6.04
N GLY A 4 4.18 8.24 6.74
CA GLY A 4 4.80 9.40 7.38
C GLY A 4 5.70 8.96 8.55
N ASP A 5 6.81 9.64 8.75
CA ASP A 5 7.75 9.41 9.85
C ASP A 5 7.15 9.72 11.23
N HIS A 6 6.20 10.66 11.27
CA HIS A 6 5.43 11.02 12.45
C HIS A 6 4.00 11.47 12.07
N ALA A 7 3.23 11.95 13.05
CA ALA A 7 1.84 12.34 12.87
C ALA A 7 1.70 13.44 11.79
N GLY A 8 0.92 13.17 10.73
CA GLY A 8 0.81 14.04 9.56
C GLY A 8 0.20 15.42 9.81
N TYR A 9 -0.45 15.63 10.98
CA TYR A 9 -0.93 16.93 11.41
C TYR A 9 0.13 17.76 12.16
N TYR A 10 1.24 17.13 12.54
CA TYR A 10 2.38 17.82 13.16
C TYR A 10 3.33 18.33 12.07
N PRO A 11 3.86 19.55 12.19
CA PRO A 11 4.69 20.15 11.15
C PRO A 11 5.95 19.33 10.83
N GLY A 12 6.29 19.28 9.55
CA GLY A 12 7.54 18.68 9.08
C GLY A 12 7.47 17.17 8.82
N ALA A 13 6.27 16.57 8.80
CA ALA A 13 6.12 15.16 8.49
C ALA A 13 6.59 14.84 7.06
N GLU A 14 7.50 13.87 6.94
CA GLU A 14 8.02 13.37 5.67
C GLU A 14 7.68 11.89 5.47
N ASN A 15 7.52 11.49 4.22
CA ASN A 15 7.25 10.08 3.91
C ASN A 15 8.55 9.26 3.89
N MET A 16 8.48 8.06 4.44
CA MET A 16 9.46 7.01 4.23
C MET A 16 8.86 5.87 3.39
N MET A 17 9.68 5.25 2.57
CA MET A 17 9.34 4.04 1.83
C MET A 17 9.91 2.84 2.58
N ILE A 18 9.06 1.85 2.86
CA ILE A 18 9.43 0.62 3.56
C ILE A 18 9.15 -0.58 2.68
N LYS A 19 10.17 -1.43 2.49
CA LYS A 19 10.06 -2.76 1.91
C LYS A 19 10.39 -3.78 2.98
N LEU A 20 9.39 -4.56 3.39
CA LEU A 20 9.53 -5.68 4.32
C LEU A 20 9.63 -6.98 3.53
N ILE A 21 10.46 -7.90 3.99
CA ILE A 21 10.66 -9.23 3.41
C ILE A 21 10.36 -10.27 4.50
N SER A 22 9.48 -11.20 4.20
CA SER A 22 9.15 -12.32 5.09
C SER A 22 9.19 -13.65 4.36
N GLU A 23 9.31 -14.71 5.13
CA GLU A 23 9.15 -16.08 4.66
C GLU A 23 7.68 -16.33 4.29
N LYS A 24 7.47 -16.97 3.13
CA LYS A 24 6.13 -17.10 2.55
C LYS A 24 5.17 -17.94 3.40
N ASP A 25 5.67 -19.03 4.00
CA ASP A 25 4.81 -20.01 4.67
C ASP A 25 4.62 -19.70 6.17
N SER A 26 5.61 -19.11 6.81
CA SER A 26 5.60 -18.82 8.26
C SER A 26 5.32 -17.37 8.61
N GLY A 27 5.42 -16.45 7.64
CA GLY A 27 5.35 -15.01 7.89
C GLY A 27 6.56 -14.46 8.66
N ARG A 28 7.59 -15.28 8.96
CA ARG A 28 8.79 -14.85 9.70
C ARG A 28 9.52 -13.75 8.97
N ILE A 29 9.90 -12.70 9.68
CA ILE A 29 10.57 -11.54 9.10
C ILE A 29 12.02 -11.90 8.76
N LEU A 30 12.43 -11.62 7.52
CA LEU A 30 13.76 -11.94 6.99
C LEU A 30 14.60 -10.68 6.76
N GLY A 31 13.96 -9.53 6.53
CA GLY A 31 14.69 -8.30 6.24
C GLY A 31 13.79 -7.10 6.03
N VAL A 32 14.41 -5.93 6.04
CA VAL A 32 13.76 -4.65 5.74
C VAL A 32 14.72 -3.74 4.98
N GLN A 33 14.15 -2.94 4.09
CA GLN A 33 14.82 -1.80 3.47
C GLN A 33 13.95 -0.56 3.68
N ILE A 34 14.53 0.52 4.19
CA ILE A 34 13.83 1.77 4.45
C ILE A 34 14.58 2.92 3.79
N VAL A 35 13.85 3.76 3.07
CA VAL A 35 14.37 4.98 2.46
C VAL A 35 13.50 6.15 2.91
N GLY A 36 14.12 7.18 3.47
CA GLY A 36 13.43 8.37 3.97
C GLY A 36 14.39 9.32 4.69
N GLY A 37 13.84 10.32 5.34
CA GLY A 37 14.57 11.26 6.19
C GLY A 37 14.61 10.82 7.66
N ASN A 38 13.88 11.54 8.50
CA ASN A 38 13.92 11.35 9.95
C ASN A 38 13.34 10.01 10.40
N GLY A 39 13.98 9.38 11.41
CA GLY A 39 13.48 8.21 12.11
C GLY A 39 13.52 6.90 11.29
N VAL A 40 14.27 6.85 10.18
CA VAL A 40 14.57 5.61 9.45
C VAL A 40 15.38 4.66 10.32
N ASP A 41 16.42 5.16 11.00
CA ASP A 41 17.27 4.43 11.93
C ASP A 41 16.45 3.71 13.01
N LYS A 42 15.57 4.43 13.70
CA LYS A 42 14.67 3.88 14.71
C LYS A 42 13.86 2.68 14.17
N ARG A 43 13.35 2.79 12.96
CA ARG A 43 12.51 1.73 12.35
C ARG A 43 13.34 0.54 11.90
N VAL A 44 14.54 0.78 11.43
CA VAL A 44 15.50 -0.30 11.13
C VAL A 44 15.83 -1.08 12.40
N ASP A 45 16.09 -0.40 13.53
CA ASP A 45 16.42 -1.04 14.81
C ASP A 45 15.25 -1.87 15.35
N VAL A 46 14.00 -1.37 15.22
CA VAL A 46 12.80 -2.13 15.59
C VAL A 46 12.71 -3.43 14.79
N VAL A 47 12.90 -3.37 13.47
CA VAL A 47 12.82 -4.58 12.63
C VAL A 47 14.02 -5.49 12.84
N ALA A 48 15.23 -4.95 13.03
CA ALA A 48 16.41 -5.75 13.37
C ALA A 48 16.19 -6.55 14.67
N THR A 49 15.59 -5.92 15.68
CA THR A 49 15.21 -6.58 16.93
C THR A 49 14.15 -7.66 16.70
N ALA A 50 13.15 -7.37 15.87
CA ALA A 50 12.10 -8.34 15.51
C ALA A 50 12.69 -9.56 14.78
N ILE A 51 13.62 -9.36 13.85
CA ILE A 51 14.33 -10.44 13.16
C ILE A 51 15.10 -11.30 14.16
N TYR A 52 15.85 -10.67 15.05
CA TYR A 52 16.62 -11.38 16.07
C TYR A 52 15.71 -12.19 17.00
N GLY A 53 14.54 -11.64 17.36
CA GLY A 53 13.52 -12.32 18.16
C GLY A 53 12.73 -13.39 17.42
N GLY A 54 12.98 -13.62 16.13
CA GLY A 54 12.24 -14.58 15.32
C GLY A 54 10.78 -14.22 15.07
N MET A 55 10.44 -12.94 15.12
CA MET A 55 9.07 -12.44 14.97
C MET A 55 8.51 -12.59 13.57
N THR A 56 7.19 -12.65 13.48
CA THR A 56 6.40 -12.72 12.25
C THR A 56 5.83 -11.36 11.86
N VAL A 57 5.22 -11.27 10.68
CA VAL A 57 4.51 -10.06 10.24
C VAL A 57 3.30 -9.75 11.12
N GLU A 58 2.66 -10.76 11.71
CA GLU A 58 1.55 -10.62 12.63
C GLU A 58 2.00 -10.10 14.00
N ASP A 59 3.21 -10.47 14.44
CA ASP A 59 3.80 -9.90 15.64
C ASP A 59 4.09 -8.40 15.44
N LEU A 60 4.56 -7.97 14.24
CA LEU A 60 4.77 -6.54 13.96
C LEU A 60 3.47 -5.73 13.99
N GLU A 61 2.36 -6.27 13.51
CA GLU A 61 1.07 -5.55 13.56
C GLU A 61 0.57 -5.35 14.98
N SER A 62 1.02 -6.20 15.92
CA SER A 62 0.59 -6.22 17.32
C SER A 62 1.51 -5.42 18.25
N LEU A 63 2.59 -4.82 17.73
CA LEU A 63 3.51 -4.03 18.54
C LEU A 63 2.82 -2.79 19.11
N ASP A 64 3.22 -2.42 20.33
CA ASP A 64 2.86 -1.15 20.99
C ASP A 64 4.13 -0.29 21.11
N LEU A 65 4.37 0.51 20.07
CA LEU A 65 5.55 1.35 19.98
C LEU A 65 5.29 2.74 20.56
N ALA A 66 6.33 3.34 21.15
CA ALA A 66 6.26 4.67 21.74
C ALA A 66 5.75 5.72 20.74
N TYR A 67 4.74 6.50 21.17
CA TYR A 67 4.10 7.51 20.36
C TYR A 67 4.05 8.87 21.07
N ALA A 68 4.51 9.87 20.33
CA ALA A 68 4.15 11.27 20.54
C ALA A 68 4.18 11.97 19.18
N PRO A 69 3.32 12.97 18.91
CA PRO A 69 3.15 13.56 17.57
C PRO A 69 4.42 13.99 16.86
N PRO A 70 5.45 14.57 17.53
CA PRO A 70 6.70 14.94 16.87
C PRO A 70 7.62 13.77 16.51
N PHE A 71 7.43 12.60 17.10
CA PHE A 71 8.38 11.47 17.01
C PHE A 71 7.81 10.22 16.35
N GLY A 72 6.50 10.16 16.15
CA GLY A 72 5.85 8.99 15.57
C GLY A 72 4.41 9.27 15.19
N ALA A 73 3.74 8.27 14.69
CA ALA A 73 2.30 8.24 14.45
C ALA A 73 1.64 7.24 15.39
N ALA A 74 0.34 7.40 15.67
CA ALA A 74 -0.41 6.49 16.55
C ALA A 74 -0.33 5.03 16.09
N LYS A 75 -0.26 4.82 14.76
CA LYS A 75 0.21 3.57 14.17
C LYS A 75 1.54 3.86 13.49
N ASP A 76 2.62 3.42 14.12
CA ASP A 76 3.97 3.62 13.58
C ASP A 76 4.10 3.00 12.17
N PRO A 77 4.92 3.56 11.29
CA PRO A 77 5.22 2.99 9.96
C PRO A 77 5.49 1.48 9.97
N ILE A 78 6.15 0.95 10.99
CA ILE A 78 6.43 -0.49 11.10
C ILE A 78 5.16 -1.28 11.41
N ILE A 79 4.31 -0.80 12.30
CA ILE A 79 3.00 -1.42 12.60
C ILE A 79 2.14 -1.43 11.33
N MET A 80 2.05 -0.30 10.63
CA MET A 80 1.30 -0.20 9.36
C MET A 80 1.87 -1.13 8.28
N THR A 81 3.18 -1.31 8.25
CA THR A 81 3.82 -2.24 7.31
C THR A 81 3.51 -3.69 7.69
N GLY A 82 3.54 -4.03 8.98
CA GLY A 82 3.08 -5.31 9.51
C GLY A 82 1.64 -5.62 9.10
N MET A 83 0.70 -4.70 9.38
CA MET A 83 -0.72 -4.84 9.01
C MET A 83 -0.91 -5.08 7.49
N ASN A 84 -0.23 -4.30 6.66
CA ASN A 84 -0.34 -4.45 5.20
C ASN A 84 0.20 -5.81 4.73
N HIS A 85 1.29 -6.26 5.33
CA HIS A 85 1.92 -7.53 4.97
C HIS A 85 1.12 -8.73 5.49
N SER A 86 0.58 -8.64 6.72
CA SER A 86 -0.31 -9.65 7.31
C SER A 86 -1.57 -9.85 6.47
N ASN A 87 -2.17 -8.76 5.95
CA ASN A 87 -3.34 -8.88 5.05
C ASN A 87 -3.00 -9.70 3.79
N SER A 88 -1.81 -9.50 3.21
CA SER A 88 -1.36 -10.30 2.06
C SER A 88 -1.01 -11.73 2.48
N PHE A 89 -0.37 -11.91 3.62
CA PHE A 89 0.00 -13.22 4.15
C PHE A 89 -1.23 -14.09 4.43
N ARG A 90 -2.30 -13.51 5.00
CA ARG A 90 -3.59 -14.19 5.22
C ARG A 90 -4.44 -14.38 3.95
N GLY A 91 -3.96 -13.92 2.80
CA GLY A 91 -4.72 -13.96 1.54
C GLY A 91 -5.90 -13.00 1.49
N GLU A 92 -5.94 -12.01 2.38
CA GLU A 92 -6.99 -11.01 2.41
C GLU A 92 -6.82 -9.94 1.33
N MET A 93 -5.60 -9.74 0.83
CA MET A 93 -5.31 -8.75 -0.20
C MET A 93 -4.13 -9.18 -1.07
N ASP A 94 -4.41 -9.44 -2.34
CA ASP A 94 -3.37 -9.59 -3.35
C ASP A 94 -2.81 -8.24 -3.77
N THR A 95 -1.53 -8.19 -4.05
CA THR A 95 -0.84 -6.99 -4.50
C THR A 95 -0.25 -7.18 -5.88
N ILE A 96 0.00 -6.06 -6.57
CA ILE A 96 0.71 -6.01 -7.84
C ILE A 96 1.76 -4.91 -7.78
N THR A 97 2.96 -5.19 -8.27
CA THR A 97 4.03 -4.19 -8.39
C THR A 97 3.82 -3.28 -9.60
N PRO A 98 4.42 -2.07 -9.63
CA PRO A 98 4.38 -1.21 -10.82
C PRO A 98 4.91 -1.88 -12.08
N ALA A 99 5.95 -2.70 -12.00
CA ALA A 99 6.52 -3.41 -13.15
C ALA A 99 5.54 -4.47 -13.71
N GLU A 100 4.91 -5.24 -12.83
CA GLU A 100 3.88 -6.22 -13.23
C GLU A 100 2.65 -5.54 -13.84
N LEU A 101 2.21 -4.41 -13.27
CA LEU A 101 1.12 -3.62 -13.85
C LEU A 101 1.48 -3.08 -15.22
N ALA A 102 2.69 -2.52 -15.39
CA ALA A 102 3.15 -2.00 -16.67
C ALA A 102 3.13 -3.06 -17.78
N ALA A 103 3.50 -4.30 -17.45
CA ALA A 103 3.46 -5.42 -18.39
C ALA A 103 2.03 -5.87 -18.79
N LYS A 104 1.01 -5.43 -18.02
CA LYS A 104 -0.40 -5.77 -18.25
C LYS A 104 -1.23 -4.62 -18.81
N LEU A 105 -0.69 -3.41 -18.88
CA LEU A 105 -1.42 -2.29 -19.47
C LEU A 105 -1.76 -2.57 -20.93
N GLY A 106 -3.03 -2.32 -21.29
CA GLY A 106 -3.56 -2.64 -22.62
C GLY A 106 -4.23 -4.03 -22.73
N ASP A 107 -4.16 -4.87 -21.70
CA ASP A 107 -4.93 -6.11 -21.65
C ASP A 107 -6.43 -5.79 -21.51
N SER A 108 -7.25 -6.27 -22.43
CA SER A 108 -8.72 -6.07 -22.42
C SER A 108 -9.42 -6.70 -21.22
N ASN A 109 -8.79 -7.68 -20.56
CA ASN A 109 -9.31 -8.31 -19.35
C ASN A 109 -8.88 -7.58 -18.06
N LEU A 110 -7.99 -6.58 -18.15
CA LEU A 110 -7.62 -5.74 -17.03
C LEU A 110 -8.53 -4.51 -16.97
N GLN A 111 -9.00 -4.18 -15.77
CA GLN A 111 -9.52 -2.85 -15.46
C GLN A 111 -8.71 -2.24 -14.31
N LEU A 112 -8.33 -0.99 -14.49
CA LEU A 112 -7.55 -0.23 -13.54
C LEU A 112 -8.43 0.85 -12.92
N VAL A 113 -8.51 0.90 -11.58
CA VAL A 113 -9.41 1.82 -10.86
C VAL A 113 -8.62 2.78 -9.98
N ASP A 114 -8.75 4.07 -10.26
CA ASP A 114 -8.16 5.15 -9.45
C ASP A 114 -9.18 5.65 -8.43
N VAL A 115 -8.98 5.32 -7.17
CA VAL A 115 -9.86 5.75 -6.07
C VAL A 115 -9.36 7.02 -5.35
N ARG A 116 -8.50 7.81 -5.99
CA ARG A 116 -8.07 9.12 -5.48
C ARG A 116 -9.19 10.16 -5.66
N ASN A 117 -8.98 11.33 -5.06
CA ASN A 117 -9.90 12.44 -5.23
C ASN A 117 -9.70 13.18 -6.57
N PRO A 118 -10.72 13.86 -7.11
CA PRO A 118 -10.63 14.60 -8.38
C PRO A 118 -9.48 15.60 -8.46
N ASN A 119 -9.10 16.23 -7.35
CA ASN A 119 -7.96 17.14 -7.31
C ASN A 119 -6.61 16.46 -7.56
N GLU A 120 -6.49 15.18 -7.18
CA GLU A 120 -5.27 14.39 -7.40
C GLU A 120 -5.14 13.95 -8.86
N TRP A 121 -6.25 13.77 -9.57
CA TRP A 121 -6.26 13.41 -11.00
C TRP A 121 -5.73 14.51 -11.90
N LYS A 122 -5.84 15.79 -11.47
CA LYS A 122 -5.27 16.92 -12.21
C LYS A 122 -3.76 16.83 -12.40
N ALA A 123 -3.08 16.13 -11.51
CA ALA A 123 -1.65 15.85 -11.60
C ALA A 123 -1.31 14.62 -12.47
N GLY A 124 -2.32 14.00 -13.08
CA GLY A 124 -2.23 12.83 -13.93
C GLY A 124 -2.78 11.56 -13.27
N THR A 125 -3.17 10.62 -14.13
CA THR A 125 -3.64 9.28 -13.80
C THR A 125 -2.77 8.25 -14.53
N ILE A 126 -2.82 6.98 -14.12
CA ILE A 126 -2.24 5.91 -14.93
C ILE A 126 -3.13 5.72 -16.15
N GLU A 127 -2.52 5.58 -17.32
CA GLU A 127 -3.23 5.45 -18.60
C GLU A 127 -4.26 4.30 -18.55
N GLY A 128 -5.48 4.57 -19.06
CA GLY A 128 -6.57 3.61 -19.06
C GLY A 128 -7.29 3.45 -17.72
N ALA A 129 -6.95 4.23 -16.69
CA ALA A 129 -7.62 4.13 -15.40
C ALA A 129 -9.05 4.71 -15.43
N ILE A 130 -9.99 3.94 -14.86
CA ILE A 130 -11.34 4.39 -14.53
C ILE A 130 -11.23 5.15 -13.21
N THR A 131 -11.67 6.41 -13.21
CA THR A 131 -11.54 7.29 -12.05
C THR A 131 -12.84 7.34 -11.25
N ILE A 132 -12.85 6.74 -10.08
CA ILE A 132 -14.00 6.73 -9.16
C ILE A 132 -13.49 7.02 -7.76
N PRO A 133 -13.82 8.17 -7.13
CA PRO A 133 -13.37 8.45 -5.76
C PRO A 133 -13.83 7.36 -4.79
N LEU A 134 -13.02 7.05 -3.78
CA LEU A 134 -13.35 6.01 -2.81
C LEU A 134 -14.74 6.21 -2.18
N ASP A 135 -15.10 7.46 -1.89
CA ASP A 135 -16.37 7.80 -1.24
C ASP A 135 -17.58 7.52 -2.15
N ASP A 136 -17.39 7.62 -3.47
CA ASP A 136 -18.42 7.40 -4.47
C ASP A 136 -18.43 5.96 -5.02
N LEU A 137 -17.42 5.13 -4.67
CA LEU A 137 -17.22 3.81 -5.27
C LEU A 137 -18.44 2.89 -5.14
N ARG A 138 -19.12 2.89 -3.98
CA ARG A 138 -20.31 2.05 -3.75
C ARG A 138 -21.49 2.39 -4.65
N GLN A 139 -21.57 3.63 -5.11
CA GLN A 139 -22.69 4.12 -5.96
C GLN A 139 -22.39 3.98 -7.44
N ASN A 140 -21.15 3.63 -7.80
CA ASN A 140 -20.66 3.57 -9.19
C ASN A 140 -20.08 2.20 -9.57
N LEU A 141 -20.54 1.14 -8.91
CA LEU A 141 -20.07 -0.23 -9.19
C LEU A 141 -20.47 -0.73 -10.58
N ASP A 142 -21.53 -0.19 -11.14
CA ASP A 142 -22.03 -0.46 -12.49
C ASP A 142 -21.07 -0.02 -13.61
N GLN A 143 -20.13 0.85 -13.31
CA GLN A 143 -19.05 1.23 -14.24
C GLN A 143 -17.93 0.19 -14.33
N LEU A 144 -17.96 -0.84 -13.49
CA LEU A 144 -16.91 -1.86 -13.37
C LEU A 144 -17.47 -3.25 -13.69
N ASP A 145 -16.65 -4.10 -14.30
CA ASP A 145 -16.98 -5.50 -14.57
C ASP A 145 -16.42 -6.42 -13.48
N PRO A 146 -17.24 -7.11 -12.68
CA PRO A 146 -16.77 -7.98 -11.60
C PRO A 146 -16.02 -9.23 -12.10
N ASN A 147 -16.10 -9.55 -13.39
CA ASN A 147 -15.42 -10.70 -13.98
C ASN A 147 -14.00 -10.40 -14.45
N LYS A 148 -13.63 -9.12 -14.57
CA LYS A 148 -12.30 -8.71 -14.98
C LYS A 148 -11.29 -8.74 -13.83
N GLU A 149 -10.00 -8.92 -14.17
CA GLU A 149 -8.91 -8.61 -13.25
C GLU A 149 -8.95 -7.12 -12.92
N THR A 150 -9.08 -6.78 -11.64
CA THR A 150 -9.25 -5.40 -11.20
C THR A 150 -8.06 -4.97 -10.35
N VAL A 151 -7.30 -4.02 -10.84
CA VAL A 151 -6.24 -3.37 -10.05
C VAL A 151 -6.75 -2.05 -9.52
N VAL A 152 -6.74 -1.91 -8.20
CA VAL A 152 -7.17 -0.67 -7.52
C VAL A 152 -5.93 0.08 -7.04
N TYR A 153 -5.89 1.38 -7.27
CA TYR A 153 -4.81 2.20 -6.73
C TYR A 153 -5.31 3.53 -6.15
N CYS A 154 -4.53 4.05 -5.23
CA CYS A 154 -4.66 5.42 -4.73
C CYS A 154 -3.26 6.07 -4.69
N ARG A 155 -3.03 7.05 -3.81
CA ARG A 155 -1.72 7.67 -3.70
C ARG A 155 -0.63 6.71 -3.17
N SER A 156 -0.91 5.94 -2.08
CA SER A 156 0.09 5.14 -1.36
C SER A 156 -0.34 3.70 -1.03
N GLY A 157 -1.61 3.32 -1.28
CA GLY A 157 -2.11 1.95 -1.07
C GLY A 157 -3.26 1.82 -0.07
N GLN A 158 -3.47 2.75 0.86
CA GLN A 158 -4.46 2.60 1.94
C GLN A 158 -5.91 2.77 1.45
N ARG A 159 -6.22 3.85 0.73
CA ARG A 159 -7.58 4.05 0.17
C ARG A 159 -7.95 2.95 -0.81
N SER A 160 -7.00 2.50 -1.61
CA SER A 160 -7.20 1.39 -2.55
C SER A 160 -7.42 0.05 -1.83
N TYR A 161 -6.83 -0.17 -0.67
CA TYR A 161 -7.18 -1.31 0.19
C TYR A 161 -8.66 -1.27 0.59
N PHE A 162 -9.16 -0.13 1.08
CA PHE A 162 -10.58 0.03 1.38
C PHE A 162 -11.47 -0.13 0.15
N GLY A 163 -11.05 0.42 -1.00
CA GLY A 163 -11.72 0.24 -2.28
C GLY A 163 -11.82 -1.24 -2.67
N SER A 164 -10.73 -1.97 -2.53
CA SER A 164 -10.71 -3.43 -2.80
C SER A 164 -11.62 -4.21 -1.86
N CYS A 165 -11.72 -3.82 -0.58
CA CYS A 165 -12.67 -4.42 0.36
C CYS A 165 -14.12 -4.16 -0.07
N ILE A 166 -14.44 -2.93 -0.54
CA ILE A 166 -15.77 -2.60 -1.08
C ILE A 166 -16.08 -3.48 -2.28
N LEU A 167 -15.17 -3.56 -3.25
CA LEU A 167 -15.36 -4.35 -4.47
C LEU A 167 -15.52 -5.84 -4.16
N ARG A 168 -14.69 -6.40 -3.27
CA ARG A 168 -14.78 -7.80 -2.85
C ARG A 168 -16.17 -8.14 -2.28
N ASN A 169 -16.69 -7.29 -1.41
CA ASN A 169 -18.02 -7.46 -0.80
C ASN A 169 -19.17 -7.29 -1.82
N ASN A 170 -18.88 -6.80 -3.02
CA ASN A 170 -19.82 -6.67 -4.13
C ASN A 170 -19.52 -7.63 -5.30
N GLY A 171 -18.85 -8.75 -5.04
CA GLY A 171 -18.71 -9.87 -5.97
C GLY A 171 -17.49 -9.86 -6.88
N PHE A 172 -16.62 -8.86 -6.77
CA PHE A 172 -15.34 -8.84 -7.49
C PHE A 172 -14.36 -9.85 -6.87
N LYS A 173 -13.86 -10.79 -7.65
CA LYS A 173 -13.03 -11.90 -7.14
C LYS A 173 -11.54 -11.74 -7.43
N ASN A 174 -11.20 -11.13 -8.56
CA ASN A 174 -9.82 -10.98 -9.01
C ASN A 174 -9.33 -9.55 -8.77
N LEU A 175 -9.00 -9.26 -7.52
CA LEU A 175 -8.66 -7.93 -7.03
C LEU A 175 -7.19 -7.86 -6.63
N ARG A 176 -6.50 -6.81 -7.07
CA ARG A 176 -5.14 -6.50 -6.63
C ARG A 176 -5.02 -5.03 -6.23
N ASN A 177 -4.21 -4.77 -5.21
CA ASN A 177 -3.85 -3.42 -4.79
C ASN A 177 -2.46 -3.07 -5.33
N LEU A 178 -2.34 -1.94 -6.04
CA LEU A 178 -1.04 -1.48 -6.55
C LEU A 178 -0.12 -1.08 -5.37
N THR A 179 0.96 -1.82 -5.22
CA THR A 179 1.95 -1.61 -4.15
C THR A 179 2.51 -0.19 -4.21
N GLY A 180 2.31 0.58 -3.13
CA GLY A 180 2.75 1.97 -3.02
C GLY A 180 1.98 2.97 -3.90
N GLY A 181 0.93 2.52 -4.61
CA GLY A 181 0.02 3.36 -5.38
C GLY A 181 0.70 4.22 -6.45
N SER A 182 0.13 5.42 -6.69
CA SER A 182 0.67 6.35 -7.70
C SER A 182 2.07 6.88 -7.37
N LEU A 183 2.47 6.85 -6.09
CA LEU A 183 3.84 7.24 -5.71
C LEU A 183 4.87 6.24 -6.27
N SER A 184 4.68 4.94 -6.05
CA SER A 184 5.60 3.94 -6.60
C SER A 184 5.51 3.83 -8.12
N TRP A 185 4.32 4.04 -8.70
CA TRP A 185 4.18 4.13 -10.15
C TRP A 185 5.03 5.25 -10.76
N GLY A 186 4.98 6.45 -10.18
CA GLY A 186 5.78 7.60 -10.64
C GLY A 186 7.29 7.37 -10.50
N ILE A 187 7.73 6.67 -9.44
CA ILE A 187 9.14 6.28 -9.28
C ILE A 187 9.53 5.27 -10.36
N TYR A 188 8.69 4.26 -10.61
CA TYR A 188 8.93 3.26 -11.65
C TYR A 188 9.04 3.91 -13.04
N GLN A 189 8.12 4.79 -13.42
CA GLN A 189 8.19 5.49 -14.71
C GLN A 189 9.50 6.27 -14.89
N LYS A 190 9.95 6.99 -13.86
CA LYS A 190 11.22 7.71 -13.89
C LYS A 190 12.44 6.80 -14.00
N SER A 191 12.35 5.56 -13.55
CA SER A 191 13.46 4.60 -13.67
C SER A 191 13.55 3.95 -15.05
N GLN A 192 12.52 4.11 -15.89
CA GLN A 192 12.48 3.60 -17.28
C GLN A 192 12.88 4.67 -18.33
N SER A 193 12.91 5.95 -17.93
CA SER A 193 13.37 7.08 -18.76
C SER A 193 14.88 7.30 -18.58
#